data_60620e2b2ff47915bb967c1dd0dea957
#
_entry.id   60620e2b2ff47915bb967c1dd0dea957
#
_cell.length_a   1.000
_cell.length_b   1.000
_cell.length_c   1.000
_cell.angle_alpha   90.00
_cell.angle_beta   90.00
_cell.angle_gamma   90.00
#
_symmetry.space_group_name_H-M   'P 1'
#
loop_
_entity.id
_entity.type
_entity.pdbx_description
1 polymer ?
#
loop_
_entity_poly.entity_id
_entity_poly.type
_entity_poly.pdbx_seq_one_letter_code
_entity_poly.pdbx_strand_id
1 'polypeptide(L)'
;MADASTSQPRVEDLPIPLERDVFLRTLIRELAGTLQDVVGLEEASGFVSVVGQRVGDQINAAYKAALGVESLSKSEVADVLVDLKRRIQGDFYVLSQDDEAIIFGNRACPFGEKVIGRPSMCMMTSNVFGVIAAENLGYAKVSLEATIAEGAPGCRVVVYLKPTTESEAAPGREYFQG
;
A
#
# COMPACT_ATOMS: atom_id res chain seq x y z
N MET A 1 33.85 12.65 -51.95
CA MET A 1 32.88 11.68 -51.38
C MET A 1 33.24 11.53 -49.93
N ALA A 2 32.46 12.14 -49.05
CA ALA A 2 32.68 12.07 -47.61
C ALA A 2 32.02 10.78 -47.10
N ASP A 3 32.84 9.91 -46.57
CA ASP A 3 32.43 8.67 -45.90
C ASP A 3 31.77 9.04 -44.58
N ALA A 4 30.43 9.00 -44.56
CA ALA A 4 29.67 9.18 -43.34
C ALA A 4 29.76 7.87 -42.53
N SER A 5 30.85 7.73 -41.79
CA SER A 5 30.97 6.68 -40.76
C SER A 5 29.87 6.93 -39.73
N THR A 6 28.73 6.25 -39.89
CA THR A 6 27.67 6.21 -38.90
C THR A 6 28.16 5.36 -37.75
N SER A 7 28.76 5.99 -36.74
CA SER A 7 29.17 5.28 -35.52
C SER A 7 27.90 4.75 -34.86
N GLN A 8 27.80 3.44 -34.67
CA GLN A 8 26.71 2.85 -33.91
C GLN A 8 26.69 3.45 -32.49
N PRO A 9 25.50 3.76 -31.96
CA PRO A 9 25.39 4.28 -30.60
C PRO A 9 25.96 3.27 -29.62
N ARG A 10 26.71 3.74 -28.63
CA ARG A 10 27.23 2.87 -27.58
C ARG A 10 26.06 2.41 -26.71
N VAL A 11 26.15 1.19 -26.15
CA VAL A 11 25.08 0.61 -25.33
C VAL A 11 24.69 1.53 -24.15
N GLU A 12 25.66 2.21 -23.55
CA GLU A 12 25.47 3.14 -22.44
C GLU A 12 24.71 4.42 -22.81
N ASP A 13 24.64 4.77 -24.10
CA ASP A 13 23.96 5.96 -24.61
C ASP A 13 22.55 5.63 -25.14
N LEU A 14 22.11 4.37 -25.06
CA LEU A 14 20.78 3.96 -25.51
C LEU A 14 19.71 4.49 -24.55
N PRO A 15 18.60 5.02 -25.06
CA PRO A 15 17.48 5.53 -24.24
C PRO A 15 16.62 4.38 -23.72
N ILE A 16 17.20 3.52 -22.89
CA ILE A 16 16.48 2.41 -22.26
C ILE A 16 15.84 2.92 -20.95
N PRO A 17 14.50 2.86 -20.79
CA PRO A 17 13.80 3.34 -19.61
C PRO A 17 13.91 2.34 -18.45
N LEU A 18 15.15 2.01 -18.06
CA LEU A 18 15.44 1.08 -16.98
C LEU A 18 16.10 1.82 -15.82
N GLU A 19 15.27 2.21 -14.86
CA GLU A 19 15.68 2.81 -13.59
C GLU A 19 15.35 1.88 -12.43
N ARG A 20 16.08 2.02 -11.32
CA ARG A 20 15.91 1.17 -10.14
C ARG A 20 14.47 1.13 -9.63
N ASP A 21 13.81 2.28 -9.53
CA ASP A 21 12.43 2.38 -9.03
C ASP A 21 11.45 1.68 -9.99
N VAL A 22 11.56 1.95 -11.28
CA VAL A 22 10.76 1.29 -12.32
C VAL A 22 10.98 -0.22 -12.31
N PHE A 23 12.23 -0.65 -12.20
CA PHE A 23 12.58 -2.07 -12.12
C PHE A 23 11.93 -2.75 -10.89
N LEU A 24 12.08 -2.16 -9.70
CA LEU A 24 11.53 -2.73 -8.47
C LEU A 24 9.99 -2.80 -8.50
N ARG A 25 9.31 -1.74 -8.96
CA ARG A 25 7.84 -1.76 -9.10
C ARG A 25 7.38 -2.79 -10.12
N THR A 26 8.10 -2.92 -11.22
CA THR A 26 7.80 -3.95 -12.23
C THR A 26 8.01 -5.34 -11.65
N LEU A 27 9.13 -5.58 -10.95
CA LEU A 27 9.41 -6.86 -10.31
C LEU A 27 8.31 -7.26 -9.30
N ILE A 28 7.87 -6.33 -8.45
CA ILE A 28 6.79 -6.58 -7.49
C ILE A 28 5.49 -6.90 -8.22
N ARG A 29 5.16 -6.16 -9.29
CA ARG A 29 3.98 -6.44 -10.11
C ARG A 29 4.02 -7.85 -10.71
N GLU A 30 5.14 -8.22 -11.32
CA GLU A 30 5.29 -9.54 -11.96
C GLU A 30 5.24 -10.68 -10.93
N LEU A 31 5.87 -10.50 -9.76
CA LEU A 31 5.78 -11.47 -8.67
C LEU A 31 4.35 -11.63 -8.15
N ALA A 32 3.67 -10.52 -7.85
CA ALA A 32 2.28 -10.55 -7.37
C ALA A 32 1.33 -11.07 -8.45
N GLY A 33 1.55 -10.68 -9.71
CA GLY A 33 0.75 -11.13 -10.85
C GLY A 33 0.92 -12.62 -11.11
N THR A 34 2.15 -13.12 -11.19
CA THR A 34 2.43 -14.54 -11.39
C THR A 34 1.82 -15.37 -10.24
N LEU A 35 1.96 -14.91 -9.00
CA LEU A 35 1.36 -15.57 -7.86
C LEU A 35 -0.17 -15.64 -8.00
N GLN A 36 -0.82 -14.52 -8.32
CA GLN A 36 -2.27 -14.46 -8.53
C GLN A 36 -2.74 -15.36 -9.69
N ASP A 37 -1.98 -15.42 -10.77
CA ASP A 37 -2.32 -16.23 -11.94
C ASP A 37 -2.12 -17.74 -11.69
N VAL A 38 -1.19 -18.12 -10.78
CA VAL A 38 -0.89 -19.53 -10.46
C VAL A 38 -1.79 -20.08 -9.35
N VAL A 39 -1.97 -19.33 -8.25
CA VAL A 39 -2.68 -19.83 -7.05
C VAL A 39 -4.07 -19.21 -6.87
N GLY A 40 -4.44 -18.23 -7.69
CA GLY A 40 -5.69 -17.48 -7.55
C GLY A 40 -5.57 -16.24 -6.67
N LEU A 41 -6.60 -15.39 -6.75
CA LEU A 41 -6.58 -14.08 -6.07
C LEU A 41 -6.58 -14.22 -4.54
N GLU A 42 -7.32 -15.16 -3.99
CA GLU A 42 -7.48 -15.34 -2.55
C GLU A 42 -6.15 -15.73 -1.89
N GLU A 43 -5.49 -16.77 -2.39
CA GLU A 43 -4.20 -17.23 -1.90
C GLU A 43 -3.10 -16.20 -2.13
N ALA A 44 -3.06 -15.56 -3.30
CA ALA A 44 -2.12 -14.50 -3.59
C ALA A 44 -2.28 -13.33 -2.60
N SER A 45 -3.51 -12.94 -2.28
CA SER A 45 -3.81 -11.93 -1.27
C SER A 45 -3.32 -12.35 0.12
N GLY A 46 -3.42 -13.64 0.45
CA GLY A 46 -2.88 -14.21 1.68
C GLY A 46 -1.36 -14.06 1.79
N PHE A 47 -0.62 -14.39 0.72
CA PHE A 47 0.84 -14.21 0.68
C PHE A 47 1.25 -12.74 0.81
N VAL A 48 0.60 -11.84 0.06
CA VAL A 48 0.87 -10.41 0.14
C VAL A 48 0.56 -9.89 1.55
N SER A 49 -0.46 -10.45 2.21
CA SER A 49 -0.81 -10.10 3.59
C SER A 49 0.29 -10.43 4.59
N VAL A 50 0.92 -11.60 4.48
CA VAL A 50 2.05 -11.96 5.36
C VAL A 50 3.22 -10.99 5.19
N VAL A 51 3.51 -10.57 3.96
CA VAL A 51 4.54 -9.55 3.69
C VAL A 51 4.11 -8.20 4.28
N GLY A 52 2.85 -7.81 4.05
CA GLY A 52 2.29 -6.56 4.55
C GLY A 52 2.30 -6.45 6.08
N GLN A 53 2.04 -7.57 6.80
CA GLN A 53 2.16 -7.65 8.25
C GLN A 53 3.58 -7.29 8.70
N ARG A 54 4.58 -7.98 8.18
CA ARG A 54 5.99 -7.77 8.56
C ARG A 54 6.46 -6.34 8.24
N VAL A 55 6.05 -5.81 7.11
CA VAL A 55 6.36 -4.41 6.73
C VAL A 55 5.66 -3.43 7.65
N GLY A 56 4.39 -3.69 8.01
CA GLY A 56 3.61 -2.90 8.96
C GLY A 56 4.28 -2.84 10.33
N ASP A 57 4.72 -3.98 10.87
CA ASP A 57 5.42 -4.07 12.15
C ASP A 57 6.70 -3.23 12.16
N GLN A 58 7.52 -3.35 11.10
CA GLN A 58 8.76 -2.59 10.97
C GLN A 58 8.51 -1.07 10.90
N ILE A 59 7.51 -0.66 10.12
CA ILE A 59 7.14 0.75 9.98
C ILE A 59 6.61 1.28 11.31
N ASN A 60 5.71 0.55 11.99
CA ASN A 60 5.17 0.93 13.29
C ASN A 60 6.29 1.14 14.32
N ALA A 61 7.20 0.17 14.42
CA ALA A 61 8.35 0.27 15.32
C ALA A 61 9.23 1.49 15.01
N ALA A 62 9.48 1.79 13.73
CA ALA A 62 10.29 2.93 13.32
C ALA A 62 9.64 4.27 13.70
N TYR A 63 8.32 4.44 13.49
CA TYR A 63 7.61 5.66 13.88
C TYR A 63 7.55 5.82 15.41
N LYS A 64 7.25 4.76 16.15
CA LYS A 64 7.24 4.78 17.62
C LYS A 64 8.60 5.18 18.17
N ALA A 65 9.68 4.60 17.65
CA ALA A 65 11.05 4.95 18.05
C ALA A 65 11.40 6.41 17.70
N ALA A 66 11.03 6.89 16.52
CA ALA A 66 11.32 8.26 16.11
C ALA A 66 10.54 9.30 16.91
N LEU A 67 9.32 8.98 17.34
CA LEU A 67 8.49 9.84 18.18
C LEU A 67 8.79 9.69 19.69
N GLY A 68 9.52 8.65 20.08
CA GLY A 68 9.84 8.37 21.49
C GLY A 68 8.62 7.93 22.31
N VAL A 69 7.67 7.22 21.68
CA VAL A 69 6.41 6.76 22.30
C VAL A 69 6.29 5.23 22.26
N GLU A 70 5.58 4.66 23.22
CA GLU A 70 5.26 3.23 23.24
C GLU A 70 4.01 2.90 22.43
N SER A 71 3.10 3.85 22.27
CA SER A 71 1.86 3.71 21.51
C SER A 71 1.49 5.04 20.84
N LEU A 72 0.89 4.96 19.66
CA LEU A 72 0.37 6.12 18.94
C LEU A 72 -1.09 6.37 19.32
N SER A 73 -1.45 7.63 19.51
CA SER A 73 -2.84 8.05 19.59
C SER A 73 -3.55 7.91 18.24
N LYS A 74 -4.87 7.96 18.23
CA LYS A 74 -5.69 7.89 17.01
C LYS A 74 -5.26 8.93 15.95
N SER A 75 -5.00 10.17 16.38
CA SER A 75 -4.53 11.23 15.46
C SER A 75 -3.15 10.90 14.89
N GLU A 76 -2.22 10.45 15.74
CA GLU A 76 -0.88 10.06 15.29
C GLU A 76 -0.93 8.85 14.35
N VAL A 77 -1.83 7.88 14.57
CA VAL A 77 -2.05 6.77 13.62
C VAL A 77 -2.47 7.33 12.26
N ALA A 78 -3.44 8.24 12.21
CA ALA A 78 -3.87 8.84 10.94
C ALA A 78 -2.73 9.57 10.23
N ASP A 79 -1.96 10.36 10.96
CA ASP A 79 -0.82 11.12 10.44
C ASP A 79 0.29 10.19 9.94
N VAL A 80 0.61 9.14 10.69
CA VAL A 80 1.59 8.11 10.31
C VAL A 80 1.17 7.40 9.03
N LEU A 81 -0.11 7.00 8.90
CA LEU A 81 -0.61 6.32 7.72
C LEU A 81 -0.55 7.20 6.47
N VAL A 82 -0.78 8.50 6.59
CA VAL A 82 -0.60 9.46 5.50
C VAL A 82 0.89 9.67 5.18
N ASP A 83 1.73 9.91 6.21
CA ASP A 83 3.15 10.20 6.01
C ASP A 83 3.90 9.01 5.38
N LEU A 84 3.65 7.78 5.85
CA LEU A 84 4.30 6.60 5.27
C LEU A 84 4.00 6.46 3.77
N LYS A 85 2.77 6.76 3.36
CA LYS A 85 2.38 6.71 1.95
C LYS A 85 3.05 7.81 1.14
N ARG A 86 3.11 9.03 1.68
CA ARG A 86 3.81 10.15 1.04
C ARG A 86 5.30 9.83 0.81
N ARG A 87 5.97 9.17 1.77
CA ARG A 87 7.39 8.78 1.65
C ARG A 87 7.66 7.80 0.50
N ILE A 88 6.66 7.03 0.12
CA ILE A 88 6.73 6.08 -1.00
C ILE A 88 5.96 6.56 -2.24
N GLN A 89 5.77 7.88 -2.37
CA GLN A 89 5.13 8.53 -3.53
C GLN A 89 3.65 8.19 -3.72
N GLY A 90 2.94 7.78 -2.66
CA GLY A 90 1.48 7.72 -2.64
C GLY A 90 0.90 9.06 -2.21
N ASP A 91 -0.33 9.36 -2.63
CA ASP A 91 -1.05 10.60 -2.28
C ASP A 91 -2.31 10.27 -1.46
N PHE A 92 -2.08 9.76 -0.26
CA PHE A 92 -3.13 9.49 0.73
C PHE A 92 -3.43 10.75 1.56
N TYR A 93 -4.69 10.91 1.92
CA TYR A 93 -5.16 11.98 2.80
C TYR A 93 -6.37 11.52 3.61
N VAL A 94 -6.58 12.13 4.76
CA VAL A 94 -7.75 11.86 5.60
C VAL A 94 -8.97 12.57 5.00
N LEU A 95 -10.05 11.82 4.75
CA LEU A 95 -11.36 12.34 4.36
C LEU A 95 -12.18 12.71 5.57
N SER A 96 -12.22 11.83 6.56
CA SER A 96 -12.88 12.06 7.86
C SER A 96 -12.29 11.15 8.92
N GLN A 97 -12.46 11.53 10.17
CA GLN A 97 -12.03 10.78 11.33
C GLN A 97 -12.99 11.04 12.50
N ASP A 98 -13.44 9.96 13.13
CA ASP A 98 -14.26 9.99 14.34
C ASP A 98 -13.82 8.90 15.33
N ASP A 99 -14.68 8.52 16.29
CA ASP A 99 -14.36 7.48 17.28
C ASP A 99 -14.59 6.05 16.77
N GLU A 100 -15.13 5.88 15.58
CA GLU A 100 -15.45 4.59 14.99
C GLU A 100 -14.55 4.23 13.83
N ALA A 101 -14.12 5.25 13.05
CA ALA A 101 -13.32 5.02 11.85
C ALA A 101 -12.42 6.19 11.48
N ILE A 102 -11.38 5.88 10.70
CA ILE A 102 -10.61 6.84 9.92
C ILE A 102 -10.81 6.50 8.45
N ILE A 103 -11.27 7.46 7.68
CA ILE A 103 -11.53 7.29 6.25
C ILE A 103 -10.48 8.03 5.45
N PHE A 104 -9.82 7.30 4.56
CA PHE A 104 -8.78 7.85 3.70
C PHE A 104 -9.22 7.88 2.24
N GLY A 105 -8.81 8.94 1.55
CA GLY A 105 -8.75 9.01 0.10
C GLY A 105 -7.32 8.82 -0.40
N ASN A 106 -7.18 8.41 -1.66
CA ASN A 106 -5.87 8.33 -2.32
C ASN A 106 -6.00 8.71 -3.79
N ARG A 107 -5.18 9.64 -4.25
CA ARG A 107 -5.15 10.10 -5.66
C ARG A 107 -4.06 9.42 -6.46
N ALA A 108 -2.99 8.92 -5.82
CA ALA A 108 -1.87 8.28 -6.49
C ALA A 108 -1.38 7.05 -5.73
N CYS A 109 -1.36 5.91 -6.42
CA CYS A 109 -0.84 4.67 -5.84
C CYS A 109 0.69 4.68 -5.85
N PRO A 110 1.38 4.24 -4.77
CA PRO A 110 2.84 4.08 -4.77
C PRO A 110 3.38 3.19 -5.89
N PHE A 111 2.58 2.24 -6.36
CA PHE A 111 2.95 1.38 -7.49
C PHE A 111 2.63 2.02 -8.86
N GLY A 112 2.03 3.21 -8.87
CA GLY A 112 1.59 3.88 -10.10
C GLY A 112 0.63 3.01 -10.92
N GLU A 113 0.78 3.05 -12.23
CA GLU A 113 0.00 2.23 -13.17
C GLU A 113 0.22 0.71 -13.01
N LYS A 114 1.32 0.31 -12.36
CA LYS A 114 1.67 -1.11 -12.15
C LYS A 114 0.66 -1.86 -11.27
N VAL A 115 -0.20 -1.16 -10.52
CA VAL A 115 -1.23 -1.79 -9.68
C VAL A 115 -2.48 -2.19 -10.49
N ILE A 116 -2.73 -1.58 -11.65
CA ILE A 116 -3.94 -1.82 -12.44
C ILE A 116 -4.06 -3.30 -12.83
N GLY A 117 -5.23 -3.90 -12.54
CA GLY A 117 -5.51 -5.32 -12.77
C GLY A 117 -4.81 -6.27 -11.78
N ARG A 118 -4.24 -5.75 -10.68
CA ARG A 118 -3.58 -6.55 -9.64
C ARG A 118 -4.12 -6.21 -8.24
N PRO A 119 -5.40 -6.48 -7.94
CA PRO A 119 -6.02 -6.13 -6.65
C PRO A 119 -5.34 -6.83 -5.46
N SER A 120 -4.68 -7.99 -5.64
CA SER A 120 -3.88 -8.62 -4.58
C SER A 120 -2.82 -7.68 -3.99
N MET A 121 -2.25 -6.77 -4.79
CA MET A 121 -1.27 -5.79 -4.30
C MET A 121 -1.88 -4.78 -3.32
N CYS A 122 -3.19 -4.54 -3.38
CA CYS A 122 -3.88 -3.64 -2.45
C CYS A 122 -3.88 -4.19 -1.02
N MET A 123 -3.71 -5.51 -0.86
CA MET A 123 -3.58 -6.14 0.46
C MET A 123 -2.34 -5.66 1.23
N MET A 124 -1.31 -5.17 0.54
CA MET A 124 -0.19 -4.48 1.20
C MET A 124 -0.67 -3.26 1.99
N THR A 125 -1.51 -2.41 1.39
CA THR A 125 -2.08 -1.24 2.09
C THR A 125 -3.00 -1.67 3.22
N SER A 126 -3.90 -2.64 2.99
CA SER A 126 -4.79 -3.16 4.02
C SER A 126 -4.00 -3.66 5.25
N ASN A 127 -2.97 -4.46 5.02
CA ASN A 127 -2.20 -5.01 6.14
C ASN A 127 -1.35 -3.97 6.87
N VAL A 128 -0.63 -3.10 6.16
CA VAL A 128 0.16 -2.04 6.80
C VAL A 128 -0.73 -1.11 7.62
N PHE A 129 -1.89 -0.70 7.09
CA PHE A 129 -2.82 0.17 7.80
C PHE A 129 -3.45 -0.53 9.01
N GLY A 130 -3.91 -1.77 8.80
CA GLY A 130 -4.56 -2.56 9.85
C GLY A 130 -3.62 -2.89 11.00
N VAL A 131 -2.38 -3.30 10.70
CA VAL A 131 -1.35 -3.61 11.71
C VAL A 131 -1.03 -2.36 12.54
N ILE A 132 -0.69 -1.23 11.89
CA ILE A 132 -0.35 -0.01 12.61
C ILE A 132 -1.53 0.46 13.47
N ALA A 133 -2.75 0.43 12.95
CA ALA A 133 -3.93 0.83 13.71
C ALA A 133 -4.20 -0.13 14.88
N ALA A 134 -4.21 -1.45 14.65
CA ALA A 134 -4.51 -2.43 15.68
C ALA A 134 -3.45 -2.46 16.80
N GLU A 135 -2.16 -2.42 16.45
CA GLU A 135 -1.06 -2.42 17.42
C GLU A 135 -1.09 -1.21 18.38
N ASN A 136 -1.67 -0.10 17.95
CA ASN A 136 -1.73 1.13 18.76
C ASN A 136 -3.10 1.37 19.39
N LEU A 137 -4.18 0.87 18.79
CA LEU A 137 -5.55 1.16 19.22
C LEU A 137 -6.33 -0.11 19.66
N GLY A 138 -5.68 -1.29 19.62
CA GLY A 138 -6.23 -2.57 20.07
C GLY A 138 -6.97 -3.36 18.99
N TYR A 139 -7.62 -2.69 18.06
CA TYR A 139 -8.38 -3.30 16.96
C TYR A 139 -8.35 -2.41 15.72
N ALA A 140 -8.38 -3.03 14.57
CA ALA A 140 -8.71 -2.39 13.31
C ALA A 140 -9.40 -3.35 12.35
N LYS A 141 -10.34 -2.84 11.54
CA LYS A 141 -10.80 -3.52 10.33
C LYS A 141 -10.59 -2.59 9.15
N VAL A 142 -9.93 -3.08 8.11
CA VAL A 142 -9.64 -2.29 6.91
C VAL A 142 -10.50 -2.74 5.76
N SER A 143 -11.33 -1.84 5.26
CA SER A 143 -12.15 -2.00 4.05
C SER A 143 -11.56 -1.19 2.90
N LEU A 144 -11.40 -1.82 1.75
CA LEU A 144 -10.99 -1.19 0.50
C LEU A 144 -12.23 -1.03 -0.38
N GLU A 145 -12.94 0.10 -0.24
CA GLU A 145 -14.25 0.32 -0.89
C GLU A 145 -14.12 0.68 -2.38
N ALA A 146 -13.03 1.36 -2.75
CA ALA A 146 -12.67 1.66 -4.12
C ALA A 146 -11.16 1.61 -4.26
N THR A 147 -10.67 1.08 -5.38
CA THR A 147 -9.22 0.97 -5.61
C THR A 147 -8.83 1.35 -7.04
N ILE A 148 -7.70 2.02 -7.17
CA ILE A 148 -7.08 2.30 -8.48
C ILE A 148 -6.76 0.98 -9.20
N ALA A 149 -6.47 -0.09 -8.47
CA ALA A 149 -6.21 -1.42 -9.04
C ALA A 149 -7.40 -1.98 -9.84
N GLU A 150 -8.61 -1.63 -9.44
CA GLU A 150 -9.87 -2.03 -10.08
C GLU A 150 -10.40 -0.97 -11.05
N GLY A 151 -9.60 0.07 -11.34
CA GLY A 151 -9.93 1.10 -12.32
C GLY A 151 -10.67 2.32 -11.76
N ALA A 152 -10.80 2.44 -10.44
CA ALA A 152 -11.34 3.65 -9.83
C ALA A 152 -10.37 4.84 -10.02
N PRO A 153 -10.86 6.08 -10.11
CA PRO A 153 -10.01 7.27 -10.25
C PRO A 153 -9.17 7.59 -9.00
N GLY A 154 -9.45 6.92 -7.89
CA GLY A 154 -8.77 7.03 -6.62
C GLY A 154 -9.14 5.86 -5.72
N CYS A 155 -8.48 5.78 -4.55
CA CYS A 155 -8.87 4.79 -3.56
C CYS A 155 -9.71 5.45 -2.46
N ARG A 156 -10.65 4.67 -1.90
CA ARG A 156 -11.33 4.93 -0.64
C ARG A 156 -11.04 3.78 0.30
N VAL A 157 -10.42 4.09 1.42
CA VAL A 157 -10.01 3.09 2.43
C VAL A 157 -10.62 3.50 3.77
N VAL A 158 -11.36 2.59 4.37
CA VAL A 158 -11.94 2.79 5.72
C VAL A 158 -11.18 1.91 6.70
N VAL A 159 -10.67 2.53 7.75
CA VAL A 159 -10.06 1.84 8.89
C VAL A 159 -11.01 1.99 10.06
N TYR A 160 -11.83 0.98 10.29
CA TYR A 160 -12.69 0.91 11.47
C TYR A 160 -11.84 0.60 12.71
N LEU A 161 -12.12 1.33 13.80
CA LEU A 161 -11.33 1.27 15.04
C LEU A 161 -12.00 0.43 16.12
N LYS A 162 -13.24 0.00 15.89
CA LYS A 162 -14.01 -0.88 16.77
C LYS A 162 -15.04 -1.67 15.97
N PRO A 163 -15.50 -2.83 16.47
CA PRO A 163 -16.65 -3.53 15.91
C PRO A 163 -17.93 -2.69 16.06
N THR A 164 -18.62 -2.46 14.96
CA THR A 164 -19.93 -1.80 14.87
C THR A 164 -20.77 -2.55 13.85
N THR A 165 -22.08 -2.33 13.83
CA THR A 165 -22.96 -2.92 12.79
C THR A 165 -22.47 -2.58 11.39
N GLU A 166 -21.96 -1.36 11.17
CA GLU A 166 -21.41 -0.94 9.89
C GLU A 166 -20.12 -1.68 9.56
N SER A 167 -19.17 -1.75 10.52
CA SER A 167 -17.91 -2.46 10.30
C SER A 167 -18.11 -3.96 10.10
N GLU A 168 -19.06 -4.57 10.80
CA GLU A 168 -19.39 -6.00 10.63
C GLU A 168 -19.95 -6.29 9.24
N ALA A 169 -20.81 -5.42 8.72
CA ALA A 169 -21.41 -5.56 7.39
C ALA A 169 -20.41 -5.22 6.25
N ALA A 170 -19.40 -4.39 6.50
CA ALA A 170 -18.44 -3.97 5.49
C ALA A 170 -17.50 -5.13 5.12
N PRO A 171 -17.19 -5.32 3.81
CA PRO A 171 -16.10 -6.23 3.42
C PRO A 171 -14.77 -5.71 3.95
N GLY A 172 -13.85 -6.60 4.31
CA GLY A 172 -12.55 -6.18 4.78
C GLY A 172 -11.87 -7.20 5.66
N ARG A 173 -10.67 -6.86 6.13
CA ARG A 173 -9.87 -7.71 6.99
C ARG A 173 -9.72 -7.10 8.38
N GLU A 174 -9.86 -7.94 9.39
CA GLU A 174 -9.68 -7.57 10.79
C GLU A 174 -8.23 -7.80 11.24
N TYR A 175 -7.80 -6.94 12.14
CA TYR A 175 -6.47 -6.94 12.76
C TYR A 175 -6.64 -6.70 14.25
N PHE A 176 -5.83 -7.39 15.04
CA PHE A 176 -5.85 -7.31 16.49
C PHE A 176 -4.44 -7.02 16.98
N GLN A 177 -4.33 -6.38 18.13
CA GLN A 177 -3.07 -6.19 18.82
C GLN A 177 -2.47 -7.56 19.16
N GLY A 178 -1.20 -7.79 18.81
CA GLY A 178 -0.45 -9.02 19.06
C GLY A 178 0.22 -9.08 20.42
#